data_343555f3ac853e352a9468080ccaae2d
#
_entry.id   343555f3ac853e352a9468080ccaae2d
#
_cell.length_a   1.000
_cell.length_b   1.000
_cell.length_c   1.000
_cell.angle_alpha   90.00
_cell.angle_beta   90.00
_cell.angle_gamma   90.00
#
_symmetry.space_group_name_H-M   'P 1'
#
loop_
_entity.id
_entity.type
_entity.pdbx_description
1 polymer ?
#
loop_
_entity_poly.entity_id
_entity_poly.type
_entity_poly.pdbx_seq_one_letter_code
_entity_poly.pdbx_strand_id
1 'polypeptide(L)'
;MYSNKENINLLTSLLVAKGITDAVVCPGSRNAPIVHNLNEAEQITCHPVTDERSAGFYAVGLAQATGRPVVVCVTSGSALLNVAPAVAEAFYQHVPLIVVSADRPQQWIGQLDGQTLPQQGAFGPMVRRSVQLPEPHDEEERWLCGRLINETLHLATCKGCAPVHINVPVTEPLFLFDEEKLPETTPFKAHTLPTTFNVDTFKTFAQAKRPMVVLGQLPDGAVATDTLCSLSQRCVVLAEPLSSPSYNITHGDEAVRVLTSADGGKVVAPDSTDRFAPDAIVYIGGTVVSKAVRRFLRQAKAPTWVVTPNVLEVSDPLMSLTDIVECPMEETNALLLTLVAAIANYETLAAEEKASHATNLRAEHEAFRSRWQRLLDRCGAHAESYEPPFSQMATVRYFESQLEDLYEDLHVHYANSSAVRLANIYAAHRVWCNRGVNGIEGSLSTAAGFSLGTTDKVVCVIGDLSFFYDQNALWNGRLRGNLRIILLNNHEGGIFSTLPGLDD
;
A
#
# COMPACT_ATOMS: atom_id res chain seq x y z
N MET A 1 5.70 -36.51 -4.19
CA MET A 1 5.72 -37.04 -2.78
C MET A 1 5.92 -35.88 -1.83
N TYR A 2 5.12 -35.82 -0.76
CA TYR A 2 5.19 -34.75 0.24
C TYR A 2 6.03 -35.14 1.45
N SER A 3 6.37 -34.17 2.29
CA SER A 3 7.11 -34.39 3.53
C SER A 3 6.31 -35.27 4.51
N ASN A 4 7.01 -36.02 5.37
CA ASN A 4 6.38 -36.78 6.46
C ASN A 4 5.95 -35.90 7.66
N LYS A 5 6.06 -34.56 7.54
CA LYS A 5 5.69 -33.60 8.61
C LYS A 5 4.24 -33.18 8.46
N GLU A 6 3.40 -33.61 9.39
CA GLU A 6 1.95 -33.39 9.31
C GLU A 6 1.57 -31.91 9.40
N ASN A 7 2.23 -31.10 10.24
CA ASN A 7 1.99 -29.66 10.31
C ASN A 7 2.27 -28.96 8.97
N ILE A 8 3.30 -29.39 8.22
CA ILE A 8 3.66 -28.87 6.90
C ILE A 8 2.61 -29.31 5.86
N ASN A 9 2.16 -30.56 5.93
CA ASN A 9 1.14 -31.08 5.02
C ASN A 9 -0.22 -30.37 5.22
N LEU A 10 -0.63 -30.14 6.47
CA LEU A 10 -1.82 -29.35 6.80
C LEU A 10 -1.70 -27.91 6.31
N LEU A 11 -0.54 -27.27 6.51
CA LEU A 11 -0.29 -25.92 6.02
C LEU A 11 -0.41 -25.86 4.49
N THR A 12 0.27 -26.76 3.78
CA THR A 12 0.25 -26.79 2.32
C THR A 12 -1.15 -27.05 1.79
N SER A 13 -1.88 -28.01 2.37
CA SER A 13 -3.25 -28.33 1.99
C SER A 13 -4.18 -27.11 2.17
N LEU A 14 -4.09 -26.39 3.29
CA LEU A 14 -4.92 -25.22 3.55
C LEU A 14 -4.53 -24.01 2.68
N LEU A 15 -3.25 -23.82 2.34
CA LEU A 15 -2.82 -22.80 1.38
C LEU A 15 -3.46 -23.05 0.01
N VAL A 16 -3.38 -24.29 -0.49
CA VAL A 16 -4.03 -24.71 -1.75
C VAL A 16 -5.54 -24.50 -1.69
N ALA A 17 -6.19 -24.98 -0.61
CA ALA A 17 -7.64 -24.89 -0.44
C ALA A 17 -8.15 -23.42 -0.32
N LYS A 18 -7.29 -22.49 0.14
CA LYS A 18 -7.56 -21.05 0.17
C LYS A 18 -7.24 -20.34 -1.15
N GLY A 19 -6.75 -21.06 -2.17
CA GLY A 19 -6.43 -20.49 -3.48
C GLY A 19 -5.16 -19.65 -3.50
N ILE A 20 -4.22 -19.93 -2.61
CA ILE A 20 -2.86 -19.33 -2.69
C ILE A 20 -2.14 -19.94 -3.88
N THR A 21 -1.67 -19.12 -4.79
CA THR A 21 -1.05 -19.55 -6.05
C THR A 21 0.43 -19.25 -6.15
N ASP A 22 0.95 -18.41 -5.26
CA ASP A 22 2.31 -17.90 -5.38
C ASP A 22 3.05 -17.94 -4.05
N ALA A 23 4.29 -18.40 -4.07
CA ALA A 23 5.18 -18.44 -2.93
C ALA A 23 6.58 -17.97 -3.32
N VAL A 24 7.08 -16.93 -2.65
CA VAL A 24 8.50 -16.53 -2.72
C VAL A 24 9.26 -17.33 -1.67
N VAL A 25 10.26 -18.09 -2.12
CA VAL A 25 10.97 -19.07 -1.27
C VAL A 25 12.44 -18.76 -1.19
N CYS A 26 12.97 -18.72 0.04
CA CYS A 26 14.40 -18.53 0.30
C CYS A 26 15.10 -19.87 0.54
N PRO A 27 16.38 -20.01 0.16
CA PRO A 27 17.14 -21.23 0.40
C PRO A 27 17.42 -21.43 1.91
N GLY A 28 17.35 -22.68 2.36
CA GLY A 28 17.70 -23.05 3.74
C GLY A 28 17.38 -24.52 4.00
N SER A 29 18.10 -25.15 4.93
CA SER A 29 17.89 -26.56 5.26
C SER A 29 16.64 -26.78 6.10
N ARG A 30 16.36 -25.89 7.07
CA ARG A 30 15.22 -26.05 7.99
C ARG A 30 13.86 -25.85 7.31
N ASN A 31 13.78 -24.95 6.35
CA ASN A 31 12.57 -24.75 5.55
C ASN A 31 12.45 -25.66 4.31
N ALA A 32 13.46 -26.49 4.05
CA ALA A 32 13.44 -27.38 2.87
C ALA A 32 12.18 -28.27 2.79
N PRO A 33 11.66 -28.87 3.88
CA PRO A 33 10.42 -29.64 3.81
C PRO A 33 9.19 -28.79 3.41
N ILE A 34 9.15 -27.53 3.86
CA ILE A 34 8.07 -26.60 3.50
C ILE A 34 8.19 -26.21 2.02
N VAL A 35 9.38 -25.80 1.58
CA VAL A 35 9.65 -25.42 0.18
C VAL A 35 9.39 -26.59 -0.76
N HIS A 36 9.78 -27.80 -0.37
CA HIS A 36 9.52 -29.01 -1.14
C HIS A 36 7.99 -29.20 -1.34
N ASN A 37 7.21 -29.16 -0.25
CA ASN A 37 5.76 -29.32 -0.33
C ASN A 37 5.09 -28.23 -1.18
N LEU A 38 5.53 -26.97 -1.05
CA LEU A 38 5.02 -25.86 -1.88
C LEU A 38 5.34 -26.08 -3.36
N ASN A 39 6.51 -26.65 -3.68
CA ASN A 39 6.90 -26.92 -5.06
C ASN A 39 6.21 -28.16 -5.66
N GLU A 40 5.87 -29.16 -4.84
CA GLU A 40 5.11 -30.35 -5.26
C GLU A 40 3.61 -30.04 -5.46
N ALA A 41 3.09 -28.99 -4.84
CA ALA A 41 1.71 -28.57 -5.00
C ALA A 41 1.54 -27.84 -6.36
N GLU A 42 0.96 -28.50 -7.35
CA GLU A 42 0.78 -28.01 -8.73
C GLU A 42 0.09 -26.63 -8.81
N GLN A 43 -0.70 -26.27 -7.80
CA GLN A 43 -1.44 -25.00 -7.72
C GLN A 43 -0.57 -23.84 -7.29
N ILE A 44 0.64 -24.09 -6.75
CA ILE A 44 1.52 -23.07 -6.19
C ILE A 44 2.76 -22.91 -7.06
N THR A 45 2.99 -21.70 -7.54
CA THR A 45 4.23 -21.35 -8.25
C THR A 45 5.26 -20.84 -7.25
N CYS A 46 6.41 -21.52 -7.15
CA CYS A 46 7.51 -21.11 -6.31
C CYS A 46 8.45 -20.15 -7.07
N HIS A 47 8.75 -19.01 -6.44
CA HIS A 47 9.67 -17.99 -6.92
C HIS A 47 10.90 -17.95 -6.01
N PRO A 48 12.04 -18.59 -6.38
CA PRO A 48 13.22 -18.60 -5.54
C PRO A 48 13.91 -17.24 -5.51
N VAL A 49 14.17 -16.72 -4.30
CA VAL A 49 14.93 -15.48 -4.07
C VAL A 49 15.89 -15.71 -2.92
N THR A 50 17.17 -15.40 -3.11
CA THR A 50 18.21 -15.75 -2.13
C THR A 50 18.27 -14.81 -0.94
N ASP A 51 18.15 -13.49 -1.16
CA ASP A 51 18.13 -12.47 -0.10
C ASP A 51 16.72 -12.36 0.47
N GLU A 52 16.55 -12.66 1.76
CA GLU A 52 15.23 -12.68 2.41
C GLU A 52 14.58 -11.30 2.46
N ARG A 53 15.35 -10.22 2.56
CA ARG A 53 14.80 -8.86 2.47
C ARG A 53 14.20 -8.60 1.10
N SER A 54 14.95 -8.91 0.04
CA SER A 54 14.43 -8.84 -1.33
C SER A 54 13.22 -9.76 -1.50
N ALA A 55 13.27 -11.00 -0.97
CA ALA A 55 12.16 -11.96 -1.04
C ALA A 55 10.85 -11.42 -0.45
N GLY A 56 10.93 -10.76 0.72
CA GLY A 56 9.78 -10.11 1.33
C GLY A 56 9.16 -9.05 0.42
N PHE A 57 9.97 -8.17 -0.17
CA PHE A 57 9.49 -7.15 -1.11
C PHE A 57 9.05 -7.71 -2.46
N TYR A 58 9.67 -8.81 -2.94
CA TYR A 58 9.15 -9.54 -4.09
C TYR A 58 7.74 -10.05 -3.85
N ALA A 59 7.48 -10.60 -2.66
CA ALA A 59 6.14 -11.07 -2.30
C ALA A 59 5.13 -9.91 -2.21
N VAL A 60 5.54 -8.73 -1.71
CA VAL A 60 4.73 -7.52 -1.74
C VAL A 60 4.37 -7.13 -3.17
N GLY A 61 5.36 -7.04 -4.06
CA GLY A 61 5.13 -6.67 -5.45
C GLY A 61 4.26 -7.67 -6.20
N LEU A 62 4.48 -8.96 -5.99
CA LEU A 62 3.68 -10.03 -6.58
C LEU A 62 2.23 -10.00 -6.08
N ALA A 63 2.00 -9.72 -4.78
CA ALA A 63 0.67 -9.55 -4.23
C ALA A 63 -0.04 -8.32 -4.81
N GLN A 64 0.67 -7.22 -5.02
CA GLN A 64 0.13 -6.02 -5.67
C GLN A 64 -0.26 -6.27 -7.13
N ALA A 65 0.57 -7.00 -7.90
CA ALA A 65 0.30 -7.31 -9.30
C ALA A 65 -0.88 -8.26 -9.48
N THR A 66 -1.03 -9.24 -8.57
CA THR A 66 -2.05 -10.29 -8.68
C THR A 66 -3.35 -9.98 -7.92
N GLY A 67 -3.32 -9.02 -6.99
CA GLY A 67 -4.42 -8.74 -6.06
C GLY A 67 -4.70 -9.89 -5.07
N ARG A 68 -3.75 -10.81 -4.88
CA ARG A 68 -3.93 -12.04 -4.08
C ARG A 68 -2.88 -12.16 -2.97
N PRO A 69 -3.18 -12.91 -1.90
CA PRO A 69 -2.19 -13.22 -0.88
C PRO A 69 -1.01 -14.01 -1.43
N VAL A 70 0.21 -13.66 -1.00
CA VAL A 70 1.45 -14.33 -1.40
C VAL A 70 2.19 -14.83 -0.17
N VAL A 71 2.72 -16.04 -0.25
CA VAL A 71 3.59 -16.61 0.78
C VAL A 71 5.02 -16.12 0.58
N VAL A 72 5.70 -15.75 1.67
CA VAL A 72 7.16 -15.68 1.71
C VAL A 72 7.67 -16.70 2.73
N CYS A 73 8.48 -17.64 2.26
CA CYS A 73 8.99 -18.75 3.08
C CYS A 73 10.49 -18.60 3.33
N VAL A 74 10.86 -18.54 4.61
CA VAL A 74 12.26 -18.37 5.06
C VAL A 74 12.69 -19.46 6.02
N THR A 75 14.00 -19.66 6.12
CA THR A 75 14.57 -20.56 7.11
C THR A 75 14.60 -19.94 8.51
N SER A 76 15.09 -20.65 9.51
CA SER A 76 15.14 -20.21 10.90
C SER A 76 16.22 -19.14 11.16
N GLY A 77 16.07 -18.43 12.27
CA GLY A 77 17.06 -17.46 12.76
C GLY A 77 16.95 -16.09 12.08
N SER A 78 18.09 -15.48 11.76
CA SER A 78 18.17 -14.13 11.19
C SER A 78 17.45 -13.96 9.86
N ALA A 79 17.24 -15.03 9.11
CA ALA A 79 16.45 -15.04 7.90
C ALA A 79 15.05 -14.44 8.10
N LEU A 80 14.39 -14.79 9.21
CA LEU A 80 13.09 -14.22 9.56
C LEU A 80 13.17 -12.71 9.76
N LEU A 81 14.19 -12.21 10.45
CA LEU A 81 14.33 -10.78 10.74
C LEU A 81 14.61 -9.96 9.47
N ASN A 82 15.23 -10.55 8.46
CA ASN A 82 15.50 -9.90 7.19
C ASN A 82 14.22 -9.54 6.42
N VAL A 83 13.10 -10.26 6.60
CA VAL A 83 11.83 -9.89 5.95
C VAL A 83 11.07 -8.79 6.69
N ALA A 84 11.50 -8.37 7.89
CA ALA A 84 10.79 -7.39 8.70
C ALA A 84 10.50 -6.05 7.99
N PRO A 85 11.41 -5.45 7.20
CA PRO A 85 11.09 -4.23 6.45
C PRO A 85 9.93 -4.40 5.48
N ALA A 86 9.87 -5.53 4.77
CA ALA A 86 8.77 -5.84 3.85
C ALA A 86 7.46 -6.11 4.58
N VAL A 87 7.50 -6.76 5.76
CA VAL A 87 6.32 -6.97 6.61
C VAL A 87 5.77 -5.62 7.09
N ALA A 88 6.63 -4.71 7.54
CA ALA A 88 6.21 -3.36 7.93
C ALA A 88 5.58 -2.59 6.76
N GLU A 89 6.19 -2.64 5.59
CA GLU A 89 5.65 -2.00 4.39
C GLU A 89 4.29 -2.60 3.99
N ALA A 90 4.17 -3.94 4.00
CA ALA A 90 2.92 -4.64 3.72
C ALA A 90 1.81 -4.29 4.72
N PHE A 91 2.15 -4.12 6.01
CA PHE A 91 1.19 -3.73 7.05
C PHE A 91 0.55 -2.36 6.75
N TYR A 92 1.37 -1.35 6.48
CA TYR A 92 0.86 0.01 6.22
C TYR A 92 0.25 0.19 4.83
N GLN A 93 0.56 -0.69 3.87
CA GLN A 93 -0.07 -0.71 2.55
C GLN A 93 -1.28 -1.66 2.46
N HIS A 94 -1.62 -2.37 3.54
CA HIS A 94 -2.69 -3.37 3.56
C HIS A 94 -2.49 -4.48 2.50
N VAL A 95 -1.25 -4.94 2.34
CA VAL A 95 -0.91 -6.05 1.44
C VAL A 95 -1.01 -7.38 2.18
N PRO A 96 -1.73 -8.38 1.66
CA PRO A 96 -1.91 -9.68 2.30
C PRO A 96 -0.66 -10.55 2.15
N LEU A 97 0.33 -10.36 3.01
CA LEU A 97 1.58 -11.12 3.02
C LEU A 97 1.50 -12.25 4.06
N ILE A 98 1.78 -13.49 3.65
CA ILE A 98 1.81 -14.66 4.53
C ILE A 98 3.27 -15.05 4.76
N VAL A 99 3.84 -14.65 5.90
CA VAL A 99 5.21 -15.06 6.27
C VAL A 99 5.16 -16.45 6.88
N VAL A 100 5.88 -17.38 6.28
CA VAL A 100 6.08 -18.74 6.79
C VAL A 100 7.56 -18.89 7.15
N SER A 101 7.86 -19.05 8.43
CA SER A 101 9.21 -19.30 8.91
C SER A 101 9.36 -20.72 9.43
N ALA A 102 10.35 -21.45 8.94
CA ALA A 102 10.77 -22.67 9.61
C ALA A 102 11.46 -22.33 10.92
N ASP A 103 11.33 -23.21 11.90
CA ASP A 103 12.00 -23.04 13.19
C ASP A 103 12.55 -24.38 13.71
N ARG A 104 13.41 -24.29 14.71
CA ARG A 104 13.77 -25.44 15.51
C ARG A 104 12.66 -25.75 16.52
N PRO A 105 12.56 -27.02 17.00
CA PRO A 105 11.69 -27.36 18.11
C PRO A 105 11.93 -26.48 19.33
N GLN A 106 10.87 -26.14 20.06
CA GLN A 106 10.85 -25.18 21.18
C GLN A 106 11.94 -25.41 22.24
N GLN A 107 12.26 -26.66 22.53
CA GLN A 107 13.26 -27.03 23.55
C GLN A 107 14.69 -26.61 23.19
N TRP A 108 14.98 -26.30 21.93
CA TRP A 108 16.29 -25.87 21.46
C TRP A 108 16.45 -24.35 21.42
N ILE A 109 15.38 -23.60 21.56
CA ILE A 109 15.43 -22.14 21.52
C ILE A 109 16.10 -21.62 22.79
N GLY A 110 17.15 -20.80 22.62
CA GLY A 110 17.93 -20.26 23.72
C GLY A 110 18.95 -21.25 24.34
N GLN A 111 19.18 -22.40 23.72
CA GLN A 111 20.12 -23.42 24.19
C GLN A 111 21.46 -23.38 23.44
N LEU A 112 21.86 -22.24 22.91
CA LEU A 112 23.07 -22.02 22.09
C LEU A 112 23.10 -22.83 20.78
N ASP A 113 21.95 -23.33 20.35
CA ASP A 113 21.81 -23.99 19.06
C ASP A 113 21.87 -22.95 17.91
N GLY A 114 22.59 -23.27 16.83
CA GLY A 114 22.82 -22.34 15.74
C GLY A 114 21.51 -21.99 15.00
N GLN A 115 21.39 -20.78 14.50
CA GLN A 115 20.21 -20.26 13.76
C GLN A 115 18.91 -20.36 14.56
N THR A 116 18.94 -20.03 15.85
CA THR A 116 17.76 -19.95 16.71
C THR A 116 17.59 -18.54 17.26
N LEU A 117 16.32 -18.13 17.37
CA LEU A 117 15.87 -16.94 18.10
C LEU A 117 14.38 -17.12 18.45
N PRO A 118 13.81 -16.35 19.39
CA PRO A 118 12.38 -16.37 19.62
C PRO A 118 11.62 -15.81 18.40
N GLN A 119 11.10 -16.69 17.52
CA GLN A 119 10.52 -16.31 16.23
C GLN A 119 9.04 -15.93 16.34
N GLN A 120 8.27 -16.62 17.19
CA GLN A 120 6.88 -16.28 17.43
C GLN A 120 6.76 -14.85 17.98
N GLY A 121 5.99 -13.98 17.32
CA GLY A 121 5.82 -12.60 17.72
C GLY A 121 6.97 -11.66 17.34
N ALA A 122 7.98 -12.11 16.58
CA ALA A 122 9.14 -11.30 16.21
C ALA A 122 8.79 -10.00 15.45
N PHE A 123 7.66 -9.95 14.77
CA PHE A 123 7.17 -8.76 14.05
C PHE A 123 6.30 -7.83 14.90
N GLY A 124 6.02 -8.18 16.16
CA GLY A 124 5.21 -7.35 17.07
C GLY A 124 3.86 -6.95 16.45
N PRO A 125 3.48 -5.66 16.50
CA PRO A 125 2.20 -5.19 15.99
C PRO A 125 2.12 -5.10 14.45
N MET A 126 3.20 -5.36 13.72
CA MET A 126 3.25 -5.27 12.26
C MET A 126 2.64 -6.50 11.56
N VAL A 127 2.12 -7.46 12.31
CA VAL A 127 1.34 -8.59 11.78
C VAL A 127 0.03 -8.71 12.54
N ARG A 128 -1.05 -8.98 11.84
CA ARG A 128 -2.37 -9.13 12.47
C ARG A 128 -2.45 -10.38 13.35
N ARG A 129 -1.71 -11.41 12.99
CA ARG A 129 -1.60 -12.66 13.74
C ARG A 129 -0.20 -13.23 13.59
N SER A 130 0.37 -13.72 14.70
CA SER A 130 1.55 -14.57 14.70
C SER A 130 1.20 -15.86 15.45
N VAL A 131 1.40 -17.00 14.83
CA VAL A 131 1.14 -18.31 15.42
C VAL A 131 2.36 -19.20 15.29
N GLN A 132 2.51 -20.12 16.25
CA GLN A 132 3.44 -21.25 16.15
C GLN A 132 2.63 -22.52 16.00
N LEU A 133 2.92 -23.28 14.96
CA LEU A 133 2.22 -24.54 14.70
C LEU A 133 2.78 -25.65 15.63
N PRO A 134 1.91 -26.49 16.19
CA PRO A 134 2.37 -27.74 16.80
C PRO A 134 2.87 -28.72 15.72
N GLU A 135 3.69 -29.71 16.10
CA GLU A 135 3.84 -30.96 15.37
C GLU A 135 2.79 -31.91 15.95
N PRO A 136 1.70 -32.24 15.23
CA PRO A 136 0.60 -33.01 15.79
C PRO A 136 0.98 -34.45 16.10
N HIS A 137 0.58 -34.96 17.30
CA HIS A 137 0.75 -36.32 17.72
C HIS A 137 -0.61 -37.06 17.96
N ASP A 138 -1.70 -36.28 17.99
CA ASP A 138 -3.06 -36.79 18.14
C ASP A 138 -4.08 -35.94 17.36
N GLU A 139 -5.36 -36.32 17.45
CA GLU A 139 -6.45 -35.63 16.73
C GLU A 139 -6.72 -34.20 17.25
N GLU A 140 -6.53 -33.95 18.54
CA GLU A 140 -6.74 -32.61 19.13
C GLU A 140 -5.65 -31.63 18.66
N GLU A 141 -4.40 -32.08 18.66
CA GLU A 141 -3.27 -31.28 18.16
C GLU A 141 -3.38 -31.05 16.64
N ARG A 142 -3.86 -32.08 15.90
CA ARG A 142 -4.12 -31.95 14.47
C ARG A 142 -5.21 -30.92 14.19
N TRP A 143 -6.32 -31.00 14.93
CA TRP A 143 -7.39 -30.00 14.84
C TRP A 143 -6.89 -28.61 15.21
N LEU A 144 -6.11 -28.46 16.29
CA LEU A 144 -5.53 -27.20 16.71
C LEU A 144 -4.61 -26.61 15.62
N CYS A 145 -3.74 -27.41 15.01
CA CYS A 145 -2.86 -27.00 13.92
C CYS A 145 -3.68 -26.46 12.74
N GLY A 146 -4.66 -27.22 12.26
CA GLY A 146 -5.54 -26.79 11.18
C GLY A 146 -6.34 -25.53 11.50
N ARG A 147 -6.81 -25.38 12.74
CA ARG A 147 -7.51 -24.19 13.20
C ARG A 147 -6.60 -22.95 13.21
N LEU A 148 -5.38 -23.05 13.75
CA LEU A 148 -4.43 -21.95 13.80
C LEU A 148 -4.08 -21.45 12.39
N ILE A 149 -3.88 -22.36 11.44
CA ILE A 149 -3.62 -22.01 10.04
C ILE A 149 -4.83 -21.29 9.45
N ASN A 150 -6.04 -21.87 9.58
CA ASN A 150 -7.27 -21.28 9.04
C ASN A 150 -7.54 -19.87 9.57
N GLU A 151 -7.43 -19.67 10.89
CA GLU A 151 -7.60 -18.36 11.54
C GLU A 151 -6.58 -17.35 10.99
N THR A 152 -5.34 -17.76 10.86
CA THR A 152 -4.25 -16.88 10.40
C THR A 152 -4.44 -16.49 8.94
N LEU A 153 -4.75 -17.46 8.07
CA LEU A 153 -5.02 -17.18 6.66
C LEU A 153 -6.28 -16.32 6.44
N HIS A 154 -7.31 -16.51 7.27
CA HIS A 154 -8.50 -15.66 7.25
C HIS A 154 -8.15 -14.20 7.60
N LEU A 155 -7.35 -13.99 8.64
CA LEU A 155 -6.95 -12.65 9.08
C LEU A 155 -6.05 -11.92 8.08
N ALA A 156 -5.35 -12.64 7.20
CA ALA A 156 -4.54 -12.01 6.15
C ALA A 156 -5.39 -11.21 5.16
N THR A 157 -6.63 -11.60 4.92
CA THR A 157 -7.49 -11.04 3.86
C THR A 157 -8.72 -10.28 4.37
N CYS A 158 -9.06 -10.39 5.65
CA CYS A 158 -10.22 -9.70 6.18
C CYS A 158 -9.92 -8.24 6.53
N LYS A 159 -10.96 -7.39 6.55
CA LYS A 159 -10.89 -5.98 7.01
C LYS A 159 -9.68 -5.20 6.48
N GLY A 160 -9.53 -5.17 5.15
CA GLY A 160 -8.51 -4.38 4.46
C GLY A 160 -7.14 -5.04 4.34
N CYS A 161 -7.05 -6.36 4.50
CA CYS A 161 -5.81 -7.13 4.38
C CYS A 161 -4.71 -6.68 5.37
N ALA A 162 -3.83 -7.59 5.72
CA ALA A 162 -2.60 -7.29 6.46
C ALA A 162 -1.67 -8.51 6.45
N PRO A 163 -0.37 -8.33 6.72
CA PRO A 163 0.54 -9.45 6.86
C PRO A 163 0.21 -10.30 8.09
N VAL A 164 0.53 -11.59 7.99
CA VAL A 164 0.41 -12.58 9.06
C VAL A 164 1.68 -13.44 9.11
N HIS A 165 1.93 -14.07 10.25
CA HIS A 165 3.12 -14.90 10.46
C HIS A 165 2.74 -16.29 10.99
N ILE A 166 3.24 -17.33 10.32
CA ILE A 166 3.12 -18.72 10.70
C ILE A 166 4.52 -19.28 10.95
N ASN A 167 4.88 -19.50 12.21
CA ASN A 167 6.11 -20.14 12.63
C ASN A 167 5.91 -21.65 12.65
N VAL A 168 6.79 -22.39 11.97
CA VAL A 168 6.68 -23.84 11.79
C VAL A 168 7.91 -24.53 12.37
N PRO A 169 7.84 -25.03 13.61
CA PRO A 169 8.85 -25.91 14.15
C PRO A 169 8.94 -27.21 13.33
N VAL A 170 10.17 -27.62 13.01
CA VAL A 170 10.43 -28.81 12.20
C VAL A 170 11.49 -29.66 12.91
N THR A 171 11.08 -30.85 13.36
CA THR A 171 12.00 -31.84 13.95
C THR A 171 12.81 -32.55 12.86
N GLU A 172 13.97 -33.07 13.23
CA GLU A 172 14.73 -33.96 12.34
C GLU A 172 14.13 -35.40 12.35
N PRO A 173 14.29 -36.16 11.28
CA PRO A 173 14.97 -35.85 10.04
C PRO A 173 14.16 -34.90 9.14
N LEU A 174 14.86 -34.05 8.33
CA LEU A 174 14.22 -33.02 7.49
C LEU A 174 13.85 -33.52 6.08
N PHE A 175 14.56 -34.52 5.56
CA PHE A 175 14.51 -34.90 4.15
C PHE A 175 13.84 -36.28 3.94
N LEU A 176 12.71 -36.49 4.59
CA LEU A 176 11.84 -37.65 4.33
C LEU A 176 10.59 -37.17 3.59
N PHE A 177 10.38 -37.67 2.39
CA PHE A 177 9.30 -37.30 1.48
C PHE A 177 8.63 -38.57 0.99
N ASP A 178 7.76 -39.15 1.82
CA ASP A 178 7.13 -40.43 1.64
C ASP A 178 5.59 -40.39 1.63
N GLU A 179 5.00 -39.22 1.83
CA GLU A 179 3.56 -39.05 1.76
C GLU A 179 3.08 -38.83 0.32
N GLU A 180 2.16 -39.68 -0.13
CA GLU A 180 1.66 -39.61 -1.51
C GLU A 180 0.68 -38.46 -1.75
N LYS A 181 -0.07 -38.05 -0.70
CA LYS A 181 -1.14 -37.06 -0.80
C LYS A 181 -1.15 -36.14 0.39
N LEU A 182 -1.54 -34.90 0.15
CA LEU A 182 -1.88 -33.97 1.21
C LEU A 182 -3.17 -34.40 1.92
N PRO A 183 -3.32 -34.11 3.23
CA PRO A 183 -4.54 -34.39 3.97
C PRO A 183 -5.70 -33.55 3.42
N GLU A 184 -6.90 -34.08 3.47
CA GLU A 184 -8.11 -33.30 3.19
C GLU A 184 -8.33 -32.28 4.30
N THR A 185 -8.53 -31.03 3.91
CA THR A 185 -8.76 -29.91 4.83
C THR A 185 -9.93 -29.05 4.38
N THR A 186 -10.61 -28.44 5.35
CA THR A 186 -11.73 -27.55 5.09
C THR A 186 -11.32 -26.10 5.45
N PRO A 187 -11.21 -25.20 4.46
CA PRO A 187 -10.91 -23.79 4.71
C PRO A 187 -12.13 -23.10 5.32
N PHE A 188 -11.91 -22.15 6.24
CA PHE A 188 -12.98 -21.28 6.73
C PHE A 188 -13.51 -20.41 5.59
N LYS A 189 -14.83 -20.30 5.52
CA LYS A 189 -15.53 -19.39 4.60
C LYS A 189 -16.12 -18.24 5.39
N ALA A 190 -15.73 -17.01 5.04
CA ALA A 190 -16.36 -15.82 5.59
C ALA A 190 -17.47 -15.34 4.65
N HIS A 191 -18.57 -14.90 5.24
CA HIS A 191 -19.68 -14.28 4.53
C HIS A 191 -19.84 -12.87 5.07
N THR A 192 -19.58 -11.86 4.24
CA THR A 192 -19.82 -10.45 4.55
C THR A 192 -21.18 -10.03 4.01
N LEU A 193 -21.92 -9.28 4.81
CA LEU A 193 -23.15 -8.67 4.32
C LEU A 193 -22.80 -7.39 3.55
N PRO A 194 -23.58 -7.03 2.50
CA PRO A 194 -23.37 -5.79 1.76
C PRO A 194 -23.43 -4.57 2.70
N THR A 195 -22.50 -3.66 2.54
CA THR A 195 -22.48 -2.40 3.27
C THR A 195 -23.47 -1.43 2.63
N THR A 196 -24.39 -0.88 3.42
CA THR A 196 -25.28 0.20 2.96
C THR A 196 -24.78 1.51 3.57
N PHE A 197 -24.40 2.45 2.71
CA PHE A 197 -23.97 3.77 3.14
C PHE A 197 -25.18 4.70 3.26
N ASN A 198 -25.30 5.38 4.41
CA ASN A 198 -26.34 6.38 4.63
C ASN A 198 -25.79 7.76 4.26
N VAL A 199 -26.51 8.50 3.41
CA VAL A 199 -26.19 9.89 3.07
C VAL A 199 -26.09 10.81 4.30
N ASP A 200 -26.85 10.53 5.35
CA ASP A 200 -26.80 11.31 6.60
C ASP A 200 -25.48 11.18 7.36
N THR A 201 -24.70 10.13 7.11
CA THR A 201 -23.34 9.98 7.65
C THR A 201 -22.46 11.18 7.25
N PHE A 202 -22.70 11.76 6.09
CA PHE A 202 -21.95 12.90 5.57
C PHE A 202 -22.70 14.23 5.62
N LYS A 203 -23.77 14.32 6.42
CA LYS A 203 -24.59 15.52 6.54
C LYS A 203 -23.75 16.77 6.83
N THR A 204 -22.98 16.75 7.89
CA THR A 204 -22.16 17.90 8.31
C THR A 204 -21.10 18.26 7.28
N PHE A 205 -20.49 17.25 6.64
CA PHE A 205 -19.57 17.47 5.53
C PHE A 205 -20.27 18.12 4.32
N ALA A 206 -21.43 17.62 3.94
CA ALA A 206 -22.20 18.12 2.79
C ALA A 206 -22.76 19.54 3.01
N GLN A 207 -22.96 19.95 4.27
CA GLN A 207 -23.40 21.30 4.65
C GLN A 207 -22.23 22.29 4.84
N ALA A 208 -20.99 21.82 4.82
CA ALA A 208 -19.83 22.69 4.91
C ALA A 208 -19.72 23.58 3.65
N LYS A 209 -19.19 24.78 3.79
CA LYS A 209 -19.05 25.73 2.67
C LYS A 209 -17.88 25.42 1.76
N ARG A 210 -16.87 24.73 2.29
CA ARG A 210 -15.60 24.44 1.63
C ARG A 210 -15.20 22.97 1.82
N PRO A 211 -16.06 22.03 1.37
CA PRO A 211 -15.79 20.61 1.53
C PRO A 211 -14.63 20.18 0.62
N MET A 212 -13.76 19.32 1.15
CA MET A 212 -12.62 18.76 0.45
C MET A 212 -12.50 17.25 0.67
N VAL A 213 -12.25 16.50 -0.40
CA VAL A 213 -11.89 15.09 -0.33
C VAL A 213 -10.40 14.96 -0.62
N VAL A 214 -9.70 14.21 0.22
CA VAL A 214 -8.27 13.94 0.08
C VAL A 214 -8.07 12.45 -0.10
N LEU A 215 -7.45 12.08 -1.21
CA LEU A 215 -7.13 10.69 -1.53
C LEU A 215 -5.62 10.45 -1.30
N GLY A 216 -5.30 9.70 -0.26
CA GLY A 216 -3.97 9.15 -0.06
C GLY A 216 -3.75 7.91 -0.93
N GLN A 217 -2.66 7.18 -0.73
CA GLN A 217 -2.38 5.95 -1.49
C GLN A 217 -3.55 4.95 -1.37
N LEU A 218 -4.03 4.47 -2.52
CA LEU A 218 -5.14 3.50 -2.62
C LEU A 218 -4.71 2.26 -3.42
N PRO A 219 -5.38 1.12 -3.24
CA PRO A 219 -5.24 -0.02 -4.15
C PRO A 219 -5.62 0.36 -5.59
N ASP A 220 -5.11 -0.40 -6.55
CA ASP A 220 -5.50 -0.20 -7.94
C ASP A 220 -6.99 -0.49 -8.14
N GLY A 221 -7.65 0.29 -8.99
CA GLY A 221 -9.08 0.13 -9.26
C GLY A 221 -10.03 0.50 -8.11
N ALA A 222 -9.53 0.97 -6.96
CA ALA A 222 -10.37 1.32 -5.80
C ALA A 222 -11.37 2.44 -6.12
N VAL A 223 -11.03 3.34 -7.04
CA VAL A 223 -11.89 4.47 -7.44
C VAL A 223 -11.95 4.58 -8.96
N ALA A 224 -13.17 4.62 -9.49
CA ALA A 224 -13.42 4.81 -10.92
C ALA A 224 -13.26 6.28 -11.33
N THR A 225 -12.74 6.52 -12.53
CA THR A 225 -12.55 7.87 -13.10
C THR A 225 -13.86 8.66 -13.15
N ASP A 226 -14.97 8.05 -13.57
CA ASP A 226 -16.27 8.69 -13.64
C ASP A 226 -16.79 9.15 -12.27
N THR A 227 -16.47 8.39 -11.22
CA THR A 227 -16.80 8.75 -9.84
C THR A 227 -16.00 9.97 -9.38
N LEU A 228 -14.70 10.01 -9.68
CA LEU A 228 -13.86 11.18 -9.41
C LEU A 228 -14.33 12.41 -10.18
N CYS A 229 -14.72 12.26 -11.46
CA CYS A 229 -15.31 13.31 -12.25
C CYS A 229 -16.58 13.86 -11.59
N SER A 230 -17.49 12.98 -11.18
CA SER A 230 -18.74 13.36 -10.51
C SER A 230 -18.49 14.07 -9.18
N LEU A 231 -17.51 13.60 -8.40
CA LEU A 231 -17.14 14.18 -7.12
C LEU A 231 -16.48 15.57 -7.29
N SER A 232 -15.57 15.71 -8.26
CA SER A 232 -14.89 16.97 -8.54
C SER A 232 -15.82 18.07 -9.06
N GLN A 233 -17.01 17.71 -9.57
CA GLN A 233 -18.07 18.66 -9.87
C GLN A 233 -18.82 19.18 -8.63
N ARG A 234 -18.64 18.57 -7.46
CA ARG A 234 -19.34 18.90 -6.22
C ARG A 234 -18.45 19.51 -5.15
N CYS A 235 -17.23 19.01 -4.99
CA CYS A 235 -16.27 19.47 -3.99
C CYS A 235 -14.87 19.53 -4.54
N VAL A 236 -13.93 20.07 -3.77
CA VAL A 236 -12.50 19.98 -4.10
C VAL A 236 -12.02 18.56 -3.83
N VAL A 237 -11.33 17.98 -4.79
CA VAL A 237 -10.63 16.69 -4.63
C VAL A 237 -9.14 16.94 -4.78
N LEU A 238 -8.35 16.47 -3.81
CA LEU A 238 -6.90 16.43 -3.91
C LEU A 238 -6.45 14.96 -3.93
N ALA A 239 -5.73 14.60 -4.96
CA ALA A 239 -5.15 13.27 -5.15
C ALA A 239 -3.71 13.38 -5.63
N GLU A 240 -2.98 12.28 -5.49
CA GLU A 240 -1.64 12.11 -6.06
C GLU A 240 -1.65 10.91 -7.01
N PRO A 241 -0.65 10.74 -7.89
CA PRO A 241 -0.58 9.59 -8.79
C PRO A 241 -0.61 8.21 -8.12
N LEU A 242 -0.43 8.14 -6.81
CA LEU A 242 -0.57 6.93 -5.98
C LEU A 242 -2.02 6.50 -5.71
N SER A 243 -2.99 7.37 -5.98
CA SER A 243 -4.39 7.13 -5.63
C SER A 243 -5.33 7.15 -6.82
N SER A 244 -4.91 7.74 -7.95
CA SER A 244 -5.79 7.87 -9.10
C SER A 244 -5.03 7.84 -10.43
N PRO A 245 -5.60 7.19 -11.45
CA PRO A 245 -4.91 7.03 -12.73
C PRO A 245 -4.96 8.24 -13.66
N SER A 246 -5.82 9.24 -13.47
CA SER A 246 -5.90 10.29 -14.50
C SER A 246 -6.88 11.39 -14.18
N TYR A 247 -6.53 12.37 -13.42
CA TYR A 247 -7.36 13.58 -13.42
C TYR A 247 -6.57 14.81 -12.95
N ASN A 248 -6.98 15.99 -13.45
CA ASN A 248 -6.42 17.32 -13.12
C ASN A 248 -6.63 17.73 -11.65
N ILE A 249 -6.59 16.77 -10.74
CA ILE A 249 -6.64 16.91 -9.27
C ILE A 249 -5.26 16.72 -8.65
N THR A 250 -4.25 16.47 -9.47
CA THR A 250 -2.82 16.47 -9.12
C THR A 250 -2.30 17.90 -8.95
N HIS A 251 -1.01 18.11 -8.76
CA HIS A 251 -0.39 19.41 -8.49
C HIS A 251 -0.77 20.08 -7.16
N GLY A 252 -1.31 19.30 -6.21
CA GLY A 252 -1.62 19.82 -4.88
C GLY A 252 -0.39 20.30 -4.11
N ASP A 253 0.79 19.70 -4.30
CA ASP A 253 2.05 20.13 -3.69
C ASP A 253 2.46 21.52 -4.20
N GLU A 254 2.47 21.72 -5.51
CA GLU A 254 2.80 22.98 -6.17
C GLU A 254 1.81 24.08 -5.78
N ALA A 255 0.50 23.76 -5.83
CA ALA A 255 -0.55 24.69 -5.45
C ALA A 255 -0.39 25.18 -4.02
N VAL A 256 -0.15 24.28 -3.08
CA VAL A 256 0.05 24.64 -1.67
C VAL A 256 1.35 25.41 -1.48
N ARG A 257 2.43 25.09 -2.21
CA ARG A 257 3.68 25.85 -2.16
C ARG A 257 3.51 27.28 -2.66
N VAL A 258 2.67 27.50 -3.67
CA VAL A 258 2.31 28.86 -4.14
C VAL A 258 1.52 29.63 -3.07
N LEU A 259 0.66 28.93 -2.31
CA LEU A 259 -0.11 29.54 -1.21
C LEU A 259 0.72 29.81 0.05
N THR A 260 1.86 29.14 0.23
CA THR A 260 2.69 29.23 1.42
C THR A 260 4.07 29.78 1.05
N SER A 261 4.66 30.65 1.89
CA SER A 261 6.01 31.15 1.60
C SER A 261 7.07 30.04 1.68
N ALA A 262 8.16 30.19 0.92
CA ALA A 262 9.33 29.32 0.97
C ALA A 262 9.95 29.20 2.38
N ASP A 263 9.80 30.21 3.22
CA ASP A 263 10.36 30.31 4.57
C ASP A 263 9.54 29.59 5.65
N GLY A 264 9.40 28.28 5.54
CA GLY A 264 8.86 27.48 6.62
C GLY A 264 7.33 27.36 6.70
N GLY A 265 6.62 27.68 5.62
CA GLY A 265 5.17 27.45 5.52
C GLY A 265 4.33 28.57 6.15
N LYS A 266 4.85 29.75 6.30
CA LYS A 266 4.06 30.94 6.59
C LYS A 266 3.31 31.38 5.34
N VAL A 267 2.09 31.77 5.53
CA VAL A 267 1.20 32.21 4.48
C VAL A 267 1.68 33.54 3.89
N VAL A 268 1.82 33.60 2.57
CA VAL A 268 2.26 34.80 1.84
C VAL A 268 1.25 35.95 1.99
N ALA A 269 -0.04 35.61 2.16
CA ALA A 269 -1.10 36.56 2.45
C ALA A 269 -2.15 35.88 3.34
N PRO A 270 -2.33 36.30 4.60
CA PRO A 270 -3.30 35.72 5.53
C PRO A 270 -4.71 35.62 4.96
N ASP A 271 -5.18 36.65 4.26
CA ASP A 271 -6.50 36.68 3.63
C ASP A 271 -6.66 35.71 2.44
N SER A 272 -5.56 35.23 1.84
CA SER A 272 -5.65 34.33 0.70
C SER A 272 -5.76 32.87 1.11
N THR A 273 -5.12 32.44 2.20
CA THR A 273 -5.15 31.05 2.67
C THR A 273 -6.47 30.68 3.28
N ASP A 274 -7.09 31.55 4.02
CA ASP A 274 -8.41 31.30 4.61
C ASP A 274 -9.47 30.99 3.54
N ARG A 275 -9.27 31.51 2.32
CA ARG A 275 -10.16 31.23 1.18
C ARG A 275 -9.89 29.87 0.52
N PHE A 276 -8.70 29.28 0.69
CA PHE A 276 -8.32 27.98 0.17
C PHE A 276 -8.38 26.88 1.23
N ALA A 277 -8.42 27.23 2.52
CA ALA A 277 -8.55 26.25 3.60
C ALA A 277 -9.93 25.58 3.56
N PRO A 278 -10.01 24.24 3.60
CA PRO A 278 -11.27 23.55 3.75
C PRO A 278 -11.86 23.80 5.15
N ASP A 279 -13.18 23.66 5.28
CA ASP A 279 -13.88 23.66 6.57
C ASP A 279 -14.49 22.30 6.91
N ALA A 280 -14.36 21.31 6.02
CA ALA A 280 -14.64 19.91 6.26
C ALA A 280 -13.81 19.05 5.31
N ILE A 281 -13.29 17.91 5.80
CA ILE A 281 -12.43 17.00 5.02
C ILE A 281 -12.94 15.56 5.13
N VAL A 282 -13.00 14.85 4.00
CA VAL A 282 -13.05 13.37 3.97
C VAL A 282 -11.69 12.87 3.50
N TYR A 283 -11.01 12.08 4.33
CA TYR A 283 -9.70 11.50 4.03
C TYR A 283 -9.84 10.00 3.79
N ILE A 284 -9.35 9.53 2.64
CA ILE A 284 -9.46 8.13 2.21
C ILE A 284 -8.09 7.60 1.81
N GLY A 285 -7.76 6.39 2.25
CA GLY A 285 -6.51 5.71 1.87
C GLY A 285 -5.32 6.03 2.76
N GLY A 286 -4.14 5.63 2.30
CA GLY A 286 -2.89 5.70 3.04
C GLY A 286 -2.20 7.07 2.97
N THR A 287 -0.89 7.04 2.88
CA THR A 287 -0.05 8.25 2.96
C THR A 287 -0.19 9.16 1.72
N VAL A 288 -0.31 10.46 1.94
CA VAL A 288 -0.07 11.52 0.95
C VAL A 288 1.44 11.82 0.92
N VAL A 289 2.06 11.86 -0.25
CA VAL A 289 3.51 12.10 -0.45
C VAL A 289 3.89 13.52 -0.03
N SER A 290 3.09 14.51 -0.43
CA SER A 290 3.36 15.92 -0.17
C SER A 290 3.34 16.28 1.31
N LYS A 291 4.49 16.69 1.84
CA LYS A 291 4.59 17.26 3.20
C LYS A 291 3.90 18.63 3.28
N ALA A 292 3.93 19.41 2.19
CA ALA A 292 3.31 20.73 2.14
C ALA A 292 1.79 20.64 2.23
N VAL A 293 1.16 19.75 1.45
CA VAL A 293 -0.28 19.48 1.51
C VAL A 293 -0.71 19.03 2.91
N ARG A 294 -0.02 18.05 3.51
CA ARG A 294 -0.34 17.60 4.87
C ARG A 294 -0.25 18.72 5.91
N ARG A 295 0.80 19.57 5.82
CA ARG A 295 0.97 20.71 6.74
C ARG A 295 -0.16 21.72 6.56
N PHE A 296 -0.51 22.07 5.33
CA PHE A 296 -1.60 22.98 5.00
C PHE A 296 -2.94 22.49 5.56
N LEU A 297 -3.26 21.20 5.33
CA LEU A 297 -4.50 20.60 5.82
C LEU A 297 -4.56 20.54 7.37
N ARG A 298 -3.44 20.25 8.04
CA ARG A 298 -3.33 20.31 9.51
C ARG A 298 -3.58 21.73 10.05
N GLN A 299 -3.12 22.75 9.34
CA GLN A 299 -3.34 24.15 9.74
C GLN A 299 -4.80 24.57 9.58
N ALA A 300 -5.54 23.99 8.66
CA ALA A 300 -6.96 24.25 8.45
C ALA A 300 -7.82 23.83 9.64
N LYS A 301 -7.38 22.83 10.44
CA LYS A 301 -8.10 22.29 11.61
C LYS A 301 -9.58 21.94 11.31
N ALA A 302 -9.85 21.54 10.07
CA ALA A 302 -11.19 21.20 9.62
C ALA A 302 -11.62 19.84 10.19
N PRO A 303 -12.85 19.68 10.67
CA PRO A 303 -13.40 18.37 11.02
C PRO A 303 -13.11 17.35 9.90
N THR A 304 -12.61 16.19 10.29
CA THR A 304 -12.14 15.18 9.33
C THR A 304 -12.82 13.84 9.55
N TRP A 305 -13.46 13.34 8.49
CA TRP A 305 -13.93 11.96 8.38
C TRP A 305 -12.79 11.12 7.81
N VAL A 306 -12.34 10.11 8.55
CA VAL A 306 -11.34 9.15 8.05
C VAL A 306 -12.06 7.87 7.65
N VAL A 307 -11.87 7.48 6.38
CA VAL A 307 -12.39 6.23 5.83
C VAL A 307 -11.33 5.15 5.98
N THR A 308 -11.68 4.05 6.62
CA THR A 308 -10.80 2.92 6.91
C THR A 308 -11.53 1.59 6.71
N PRO A 309 -10.85 0.53 6.24
CA PRO A 309 -11.45 -0.81 6.17
C PRO A 309 -11.56 -1.49 7.54
N ASN A 310 -10.89 -0.95 8.57
CA ASN A 310 -10.89 -1.51 9.91
C ASN A 310 -10.91 -0.40 10.96
N VAL A 311 -12.02 -0.25 11.66
CA VAL A 311 -12.20 0.76 12.73
C VAL A 311 -11.28 0.53 13.94
N LEU A 312 -10.63 -0.62 14.05
CA LEU A 312 -9.66 -0.89 15.10
C LEU A 312 -8.25 -0.38 14.76
N GLU A 313 -8.01 -0.01 13.50
CA GLU A 313 -6.72 0.47 12.96
C GLU A 313 -6.89 1.89 12.40
N VAL A 314 -7.20 2.84 13.27
CA VAL A 314 -7.50 4.24 12.88
C VAL A 314 -6.27 5.11 12.97
N SER A 315 -6.05 5.92 11.94
CA SER A 315 -5.06 6.98 11.92
C SER A 315 -5.70 8.36 11.85
N ASP A 316 -5.06 9.36 12.44
CA ASP A 316 -5.44 10.78 12.29
C ASP A 316 -4.29 11.55 11.60
N PRO A 317 -4.19 11.47 10.26
CA PRO A 317 -3.09 12.10 9.54
C PRO A 317 -3.11 13.63 9.59
N LEU A 318 -4.28 14.23 9.89
CA LEU A 318 -4.50 15.68 9.87
C LEU A 318 -4.62 16.32 11.25
N MET A 319 -4.62 15.54 12.33
CA MET A 319 -4.79 16.01 13.73
C MET A 319 -6.15 16.70 13.94
N SER A 320 -7.19 16.24 13.25
CA SER A 320 -8.53 16.83 13.26
C SER A 320 -9.64 15.81 13.03
N LEU A 321 -9.37 14.54 13.34
CA LEU A 321 -10.33 13.44 13.23
C LEU A 321 -11.58 13.71 14.09
N THR A 322 -12.75 13.66 13.48
CA THR A 322 -14.04 13.74 14.16
C THR A 322 -14.89 12.50 13.95
N ASP A 323 -14.79 11.88 12.79
CA ASP A 323 -15.63 10.76 12.40
C ASP A 323 -14.81 9.65 11.75
N ILE A 324 -15.18 8.41 12.05
CA ILE A 324 -14.59 7.21 11.46
C ILE A 324 -15.65 6.51 10.61
N VAL A 325 -15.34 6.26 9.35
CA VAL A 325 -16.24 5.56 8.43
C VAL A 325 -15.61 4.23 8.06
N GLU A 326 -16.21 3.11 8.51
CA GLU A 326 -15.77 1.78 8.08
C GLU A 326 -16.25 1.53 6.65
N CYS A 327 -15.31 1.28 5.75
CA CYS A 327 -15.59 0.99 4.36
C CYS A 327 -14.55 0.00 3.82
N PRO A 328 -14.98 -1.18 3.33
CA PRO A 328 -14.10 -2.07 2.59
C PRO A 328 -13.48 -1.35 1.39
N MET A 329 -12.21 -1.63 1.07
CA MET A 329 -11.51 -0.93 0.00
C MET A 329 -12.18 -1.11 -1.37
N GLU A 330 -12.75 -2.26 -1.62
CA GLU A 330 -13.54 -2.60 -2.82
C GLU A 330 -14.85 -1.81 -2.93
N GLU A 331 -15.35 -1.27 -1.82
CA GLU A 331 -16.58 -0.47 -1.77
C GLU A 331 -16.32 1.05 -1.77
N THR A 332 -15.05 1.48 -1.83
CA THR A 332 -14.67 2.91 -1.83
C THR A 332 -15.40 3.69 -2.92
N ASN A 333 -15.56 3.11 -4.09
CA ASN A 333 -16.28 3.76 -5.19
C ASN A 333 -17.76 4.02 -4.87
N ALA A 334 -18.45 3.06 -4.25
CA ALA A 334 -19.84 3.21 -3.81
C ALA A 334 -19.98 4.25 -2.70
N LEU A 335 -19.03 4.30 -1.77
CA LEU A 335 -18.95 5.34 -0.74
C LEU A 335 -18.83 6.74 -1.36
N LEU A 336 -17.95 6.93 -2.33
CA LEU A 336 -17.77 8.21 -3.01
C LEU A 336 -19.03 8.65 -3.78
N LEU A 337 -19.73 7.72 -4.40
CA LEU A 337 -21.04 8.01 -5.04
C LEU A 337 -22.09 8.43 -4.00
N THR A 338 -22.08 7.81 -2.81
CA THR A 338 -22.95 8.23 -1.69
C THR A 338 -22.61 9.65 -1.24
N LEU A 339 -21.32 10.00 -1.19
CA LEU A 339 -20.87 11.35 -0.86
C LEU A 339 -21.34 12.38 -1.89
N VAL A 340 -21.24 12.05 -3.20
CA VAL A 340 -21.78 12.89 -4.28
C VAL A 340 -23.29 13.12 -4.09
N ALA A 341 -24.04 12.06 -3.76
CA ALA A 341 -25.47 12.14 -3.52
C ALA A 341 -25.79 12.98 -2.27
N ALA A 342 -25.00 12.85 -1.19
CA ALA A 342 -25.16 13.64 0.03
C ALA A 342 -25.01 15.14 -0.26
N ILE A 343 -23.94 15.55 -0.94
CA ILE A 343 -23.71 16.96 -1.30
C ILE A 343 -24.86 17.49 -2.14
N ALA A 344 -25.27 16.76 -3.20
CA ALA A 344 -26.37 17.18 -4.06
C ALA A 344 -27.71 17.34 -3.30
N ASN A 345 -28.00 16.41 -2.39
CA ASN A 345 -29.23 16.45 -1.58
C ASN A 345 -29.26 17.70 -0.69
N TYR A 346 -28.16 17.96 0.06
CA TYR A 346 -28.10 19.12 0.96
C TYR A 346 -28.01 20.47 0.23
N GLU A 347 -27.43 20.53 -0.97
CA GLU A 347 -27.51 21.71 -1.84
C GLU A 347 -28.97 22.02 -2.23
N THR A 348 -29.77 20.99 -2.51
CA THR A 348 -31.20 21.13 -2.86
C THR A 348 -32.01 21.56 -1.67
N LEU A 349 -31.85 20.89 -0.50
CA LEU A 349 -32.56 21.26 0.72
C LEU A 349 -32.25 22.69 1.17
N ALA A 350 -31.00 23.13 1.09
CA ALA A 350 -30.62 24.51 1.39
C ALA A 350 -31.23 25.54 0.43
N ALA A 351 -31.48 25.16 -0.81
CA ALA A 351 -32.17 26.02 -1.79
C ALA A 351 -33.68 26.12 -1.51
N GLU A 352 -34.30 25.07 -0.99
CA GLU A 352 -35.73 25.02 -0.65
C GLU A 352 -36.08 25.74 0.65
N GLU A 353 -35.19 25.71 1.63
CA GLU A 353 -35.32 26.45 2.89
C GLU A 353 -35.13 27.96 2.67
N LYS A 354 -36.09 28.61 2.01
CA LYS A 354 -36.13 30.05 1.68
C LYS A 354 -36.17 30.95 2.93
N ALA A 355 -35.25 30.78 3.87
CA ALA A 355 -35.04 31.77 4.92
C ALA A 355 -34.18 32.90 4.34
N SER A 356 -34.50 34.12 4.62
CA SER A 356 -33.92 35.40 4.14
C SER A 356 -32.42 35.58 4.36
N HIS A 357 -31.71 34.56 4.84
CA HIS A 357 -30.25 34.50 5.15
C HIS A 357 -29.61 33.15 4.76
N ALA A 358 -30.32 32.29 4.02
CA ALA A 358 -29.73 31.03 3.56
C ALA A 358 -28.64 31.34 2.53
N THR A 359 -27.41 31.18 2.93
CA THR A 359 -26.25 31.16 2.05
C THR A 359 -26.53 30.15 0.93
N ASN A 360 -26.39 30.55 -0.32
CA ASN A 360 -26.52 29.62 -1.45
C ASN A 360 -25.36 28.62 -1.39
N LEU A 361 -25.56 27.49 -0.69
CA LEU A 361 -24.56 26.48 -0.43
C LEU A 361 -23.86 26.02 -1.72
N ARG A 362 -24.65 25.82 -2.78
CA ARG A 362 -24.11 25.45 -4.09
C ARG A 362 -23.17 26.51 -4.65
N ALA A 363 -23.46 27.80 -4.46
CA ALA A 363 -22.58 28.87 -4.92
C ALA A 363 -21.27 28.93 -4.11
N GLU A 364 -21.32 28.63 -2.81
CA GLU A 364 -20.12 28.52 -1.98
C GLU A 364 -19.24 27.35 -2.42
N HIS A 365 -19.80 26.15 -2.67
CA HIS A 365 -19.10 24.99 -3.21
C HIS A 365 -18.44 25.31 -4.55
N GLU A 366 -19.20 25.95 -5.47
CA GLU A 366 -18.69 26.33 -6.78
C GLU A 366 -17.56 27.36 -6.69
N ALA A 367 -17.69 28.35 -5.84
CA ALA A 367 -16.67 29.37 -5.63
C ALA A 367 -15.37 28.76 -5.05
N PHE A 368 -15.48 27.86 -4.08
CA PHE A 368 -14.33 27.16 -3.47
C PHE A 368 -13.64 26.26 -4.49
N ARG A 369 -14.42 25.41 -5.17
CA ARG A 369 -13.93 24.50 -6.20
C ARG A 369 -13.27 25.23 -7.38
N SER A 370 -13.92 26.24 -7.94
CA SER A 370 -13.39 27.02 -9.07
C SER A 370 -12.10 27.76 -8.72
N ARG A 371 -11.92 28.13 -7.46
CA ARG A 371 -10.69 28.77 -6.97
C ARG A 371 -9.55 27.76 -6.95
N TRP A 372 -9.77 26.56 -6.40
CA TRP A 372 -8.78 25.48 -6.40
C TRP A 372 -8.45 25.03 -7.82
N GLN A 373 -9.46 24.82 -8.68
CA GLN A 373 -9.25 24.37 -10.04
C GLN A 373 -8.36 25.34 -10.83
N ARG A 374 -8.63 26.64 -10.76
CA ARG A 374 -7.77 27.64 -11.42
C ARG A 374 -6.33 27.63 -10.93
N LEU A 375 -6.08 27.33 -9.65
CA LEU A 375 -4.74 27.23 -9.10
C LEU A 375 -4.05 25.96 -9.59
N LEU A 376 -4.73 24.81 -9.53
CA LEU A 376 -4.20 23.53 -10.02
C LEU A 376 -3.89 23.59 -11.51
N ASP A 377 -4.79 24.13 -12.33
CA ASP A 377 -4.59 24.30 -13.78
C ASP A 377 -3.34 25.17 -14.09
N ARG A 378 -3.16 26.23 -13.34
CA ARG A 378 -1.97 27.08 -13.51
C ARG A 378 -0.69 26.39 -13.09
N CYS A 379 -0.72 25.56 -12.05
CA CYS A 379 0.42 24.75 -11.64
C CYS A 379 0.75 23.68 -12.70
N GLY A 380 -0.26 23.00 -13.22
CA GLY A 380 -0.11 22.04 -14.31
C GLY A 380 0.49 22.66 -15.56
N ALA A 381 -0.10 23.77 -16.05
CA ALA A 381 0.41 24.50 -17.21
C ALA A 381 1.87 24.98 -17.03
N HIS A 382 2.25 25.35 -15.79
CA HIS A 382 3.63 25.69 -15.49
C HIS A 382 4.54 24.44 -15.55
N ALA A 383 4.13 23.32 -14.95
CA ALA A 383 4.90 22.07 -14.98
C ALA A 383 5.12 21.57 -16.43
N GLU A 384 4.11 21.67 -17.28
CA GLU A 384 4.20 21.33 -18.71
C GLU A 384 5.16 22.24 -19.49
N SER A 385 5.11 23.55 -19.23
CA SER A 385 5.90 24.54 -19.96
C SER A 385 7.33 24.69 -19.45
N TYR A 386 7.61 24.31 -18.19
CA TYR A 386 8.93 24.45 -17.59
C TYR A 386 9.91 23.41 -18.16
N GLU A 387 11.01 23.88 -18.70
CA GLU A 387 12.09 23.03 -19.20
C GLU A 387 13.26 23.00 -18.21
N PRO A 388 13.33 21.96 -17.36
CA PRO A 388 14.42 21.85 -16.40
C PRO A 388 15.76 21.59 -17.11
N PRO A 389 16.88 22.16 -16.61
CA PRO A 389 18.21 21.79 -17.06
C PRO A 389 18.45 20.30 -16.81
N PHE A 390 19.49 19.73 -17.45
CA PHE A 390 19.84 18.31 -17.28
C PHE A 390 19.93 17.95 -15.78
N SER A 391 19.02 17.07 -15.35
CA SER A 391 18.80 16.75 -13.94
C SER A 391 17.87 15.52 -13.82
N GLN A 392 17.69 15.00 -12.60
CA GLN A 392 16.65 14.01 -12.30
C GLN A 392 15.26 14.48 -12.77
N MET A 393 14.96 15.76 -12.59
CA MET A 393 13.70 16.36 -13.02
C MET A 393 13.52 16.31 -14.54
N ALA A 394 14.56 16.68 -15.30
CA ALA A 394 14.53 16.57 -16.76
C ALA A 394 14.35 15.12 -17.24
N THR A 395 14.99 14.17 -16.55
CA THR A 395 14.88 12.73 -16.88
C THR A 395 13.46 12.24 -16.67
N VAL A 396 12.83 12.54 -15.52
CA VAL A 396 11.46 12.10 -15.24
C VAL A 396 10.47 12.79 -16.17
N ARG A 397 10.58 14.10 -16.38
CA ARG A 397 9.75 14.84 -17.34
C ARG A 397 9.81 14.22 -18.74
N TYR A 398 11.03 13.95 -19.22
CA TYR A 398 11.21 13.30 -20.53
C TYR A 398 10.59 11.90 -20.57
N PHE A 399 10.85 11.08 -19.54
CA PHE A 399 10.27 9.73 -19.46
C PHE A 399 8.76 9.79 -19.50
N GLU A 400 8.11 10.59 -18.67
CA GLU A 400 6.65 10.71 -18.61
C GLU A 400 6.07 11.22 -19.94
N SER A 401 6.74 12.15 -20.62
CA SER A 401 6.30 12.65 -21.94
C SER A 401 6.35 11.60 -23.05
N GLN A 402 7.05 10.47 -22.86
CA GLN A 402 7.12 9.39 -23.83
C GLN A 402 6.03 8.31 -23.59
N LEU A 403 5.22 8.46 -22.55
CA LEU A 403 4.27 7.41 -22.13
C LEU A 403 2.85 7.63 -22.65
N GLU A 404 2.55 8.78 -23.27
CA GLU A 404 1.18 9.23 -23.62
C GLU A 404 0.31 8.17 -24.34
N ASP A 405 0.92 7.20 -25.05
CA ASP A 405 0.21 6.15 -25.80
C ASP A 405 0.40 4.73 -25.21
N LEU A 406 1.02 4.58 -24.04
CA LEU A 406 1.50 3.27 -23.55
C LEU A 406 0.89 2.79 -22.24
N TYR A 407 -0.09 3.52 -21.67
CA TYR A 407 -0.54 3.31 -20.28
C TYR A 407 -1.28 1.98 -20.02
N GLU A 408 -1.92 1.39 -21.01
CA GLU A 408 -2.77 0.20 -20.79
C GLU A 408 -1.97 -1.05 -20.39
N ASP A 409 -0.71 -1.20 -20.90
CA ASP A 409 0.15 -2.36 -20.65
C ASP A 409 1.44 -1.98 -19.90
N LEU A 410 1.38 -0.92 -19.07
CA LEU A 410 2.55 -0.39 -18.40
C LEU A 410 2.29 -0.09 -16.92
N HIS A 411 3.14 -0.62 -16.05
CA HIS A 411 3.16 -0.30 -14.63
C HIS A 411 4.45 0.43 -14.26
N VAL A 412 4.33 1.63 -13.71
CA VAL A 412 5.50 2.43 -13.32
C VAL A 412 5.63 2.47 -11.81
N HIS A 413 6.76 1.98 -11.32
CA HIS A 413 7.16 2.03 -9.92
C HIS A 413 8.15 3.17 -9.71
N TYR A 414 7.83 4.06 -8.80
CA TYR A 414 8.74 5.12 -8.36
C TYR A 414 9.28 4.82 -6.97
N ALA A 415 10.59 4.81 -6.82
CA ALA A 415 11.22 4.70 -5.52
C ALA A 415 10.96 5.93 -4.64
N ASN A 416 11.12 5.77 -3.34
CA ASN A 416 11.00 6.86 -2.38
C ASN A 416 12.00 8.00 -2.63
N SER A 417 11.86 9.10 -1.90
CA SER A 417 12.65 10.32 -2.00
C SER A 417 12.35 11.17 -3.24
N SER A 418 13.33 11.54 -4.05
CA SER A 418 13.17 12.43 -5.21
C SER A 418 12.25 11.81 -6.27
N ALA A 419 12.43 10.54 -6.58
CA ALA A 419 11.73 9.86 -7.67
C ALA A 419 10.20 10.02 -7.57
N VAL A 420 9.57 9.59 -6.46
CA VAL A 420 8.11 9.70 -6.29
C VAL A 420 7.62 11.15 -6.22
N ARG A 421 8.45 12.09 -5.77
CA ARG A 421 8.07 13.52 -5.76
C ARG A 421 8.07 14.13 -7.16
N LEU A 422 8.97 13.67 -8.02
CA LEU A 422 8.99 14.04 -9.43
C LEU A 422 7.82 13.41 -10.18
N ALA A 423 7.45 12.17 -9.83
CA ALA A 423 6.22 11.56 -10.32
C ALA A 423 4.98 12.40 -9.98
N ASN A 424 4.88 12.96 -8.77
CA ASN A 424 3.76 13.83 -8.39
C ASN A 424 3.61 15.07 -9.27
N ILE A 425 4.71 15.52 -9.91
CA ILE A 425 4.69 16.68 -10.81
C ILE A 425 4.31 16.26 -12.24
N TYR A 426 4.82 15.13 -12.72
CA TYR A 426 4.79 14.81 -14.14
C TYR A 426 3.94 13.59 -14.52
N ALA A 427 3.67 12.67 -13.59
CA ALA A 427 2.90 11.48 -13.91
C ALA A 427 1.39 11.79 -14.00
N ALA A 428 0.81 11.54 -15.17
CA ALA A 428 -0.62 11.68 -15.43
C ALA A 428 -1.36 10.32 -15.35
N HIS A 429 -0.71 9.30 -14.84
CA HIS A 429 -1.20 7.94 -14.69
C HIS A 429 -0.97 7.43 -13.28
N ARG A 430 -1.53 6.25 -12.97
CA ARG A 430 -1.26 5.57 -11.71
C ARG A 430 0.21 5.19 -11.59
N VAL A 431 0.81 5.48 -10.43
CA VAL A 431 2.16 5.02 -10.09
C VAL A 431 2.15 4.13 -8.85
N TRP A 432 3.13 3.23 -8.77
CA TRP A 432 3.37 2.37 -7.62
C TRP A 432 4.55 2.88 -6.80
N CYS A 433 4.46 2.80 -5.48
CA CYS A 433 5.55 3.20 -4.60
C CYS A 433 5.40 2.57 -3.22
N ASN A 434 6.51 2.22 -2.59
CA ASN A 434 6.55 1.74 -1.21
C ASN A 434 6.37 2.92 -0.24
N ARG A 435 5.12 3.30 0.01
CA ARG A 435 4.76 4.47 0.85
C ARG A 435 4.18 4.11 2.20
N GLY A 436 4.19 2.85 2.59
CA GLY A 436 3.80 2.42 3.93
C GLY A 436 4.75 2.96 4.99
N VAL A 437 6.03 2.61 4.90
CA VAL A 437 7.09 3.07 5.83
C VAL A 437 7.96 4.18 5.23
N ASN A 438 8.03 4.26 3.92
CA ASN A 438 8.84 5.23 3.17
C ASN A 438 10.36 4.98 3.23
N GLY A 439 10.79 3.73 3.43
CA GLY A 439 12.21 3.35 3.34
C GLY A 439 12.75 3.46 1.91
N ILE A 440 14.07 3.46 1.77
CA ILE A 440 14.74 3.45 0.46
C ILE A 440 15.06 2.02 -0.02
N GLU A 441 14.94 1.04 0.87
CA GLU A 441 15.05 -0.39 0.58
C GLU A 441 13.79 -0.90 -0.14
N GLY A 442 13.94 -2.01 -0.85
CA GLY A 442 12.83 -2.80 -1.36
C GLY A 442 12.09 -2.26 -2.58
N SER A 443 12.34 -1.03 -3.02
CA SER A 443 11.62 -0.46 -4.18
C SER A 443 11.86 -1.24 -5.47
N LEU A 444 13.12 -1.63 -5.72
CA LEU A 444 13.48 -2.44 -6.89
C LEU A 444 12.97 -3.88 -6.75
N SER A 445 13.07 -4.44 -5.55
CA SER A 445 12.56 -5.78 -5.23
C SER A 445 11.04 -5.86 -5.40
N THR A 446 10.30 -4.82 -5.01
CA THR A 446 8.84 -4.74 -5.23
C THR A 446 8.51 -4.70 -6.72
N ALA A 447 9.20 -3.85 -7.50
CA ALA A 447 8.99 -3.79 -8.95
C ALA A 447 9.36 -5.11 -9.64
N ALA A 448 10.44 -5.77 -9.19
CA ALA A 448 10.86 -7.07 -9.71
C ALA A 448 9.82 -8.16 -9.39
N GLY A 449 9.31 -8.21 -8.16
CA GLY A 449 8.24 -9.12 -7.77
C GLY A 449 6.95 -8.86 -8.55
N PHE A 450 6.58 -7.60 -8.72
CA PHE A 450 5.42 -7.19 -9.53
C PHE A 450 5.56 -7.71 -10.98
N SER A 451 6.75 -7.58 -11.58
CA SER A 451 7.01 -8.05 -12.95
C SER A 451 6.86 -9.55 -13.16
N LEU A 452 6.92 -10.35 -12.10
CA LEU A 452 6.63 -11.80 -12.15
C LEU A 452 5.13 -12.09 -12.17
N GLY A 453 4.31 -11.20 -11.64
CA GLY A 453 2.86 -11.34 -11.55
C GLY A 453 2.09 -10.85 -12.77
N THR A 454 2.75 -10.19 -13.72
CA THR A 454 2.14 -9.68 -14.96
C THR A 454 2.99 -9.98 -16.19
N THR A 455 2.37 -9.93 -17.37
CA THR A 455 3.05 -9.92 -18.66
C THR A 455 3.33 -8.51 -19.18
N ASP A 456 2.73 -7.51 -18.59
CA ASP A 456 2.86 -6.11 -18.94
C ASP A 456 4.26 -5.58 -18.66
N LYS A 457 4.59 -4.46 -19.23
CA LYS A 457 5.87 -3.79 -18.98
C LYS A 457 5.87 -3.20 -17.58
N VAL A 458 6.96 -3.36 -16.86
CA VAL A 458 7.18 -2.77 -15.55
C VAL A 458 8.41 -1.89 -15.61
N VAL A 459 8.28 -0.64 -15.25
CA VAL A 459 9.40 0.30 -15.17
C VAL A 459 9.61 0.71 -13.72
N CYS A 460 10.85 0.63 -13.24
CA CYS A 460 11.25 1.11 -11.92
C CYS A 460 12.12 2.36 -12.07
N VAL A 461 11.64 3.50 -11.62
CA VAL A 461 12.40 4.76 -11.57
C VAL A 461 12.96 4.91 -10.16
N ILE A 462 14.28 4.88 -10.03
CA ILE A 462 14.95 4.70 -8.74
C ILE A 462 16.23 5.54 -8.65
N GLY A 463 16.46 6.13 -7.47
CA GLY A 463 17.73 6.81 -7.18
C GLY A 463 18.87 5.83 -6.92
N ASP A 464 20.10 6.28 -7.08
CA ASP A 464 21.32 5.48 -6.96
C ASP A 464 21.48 4.82 -5.58
N LEU A 465 21.30 5.54 -4.49
CA LEU A 465 21.41 4.96 -3.15
C LEU A 465 20.35 3.87 -2.90
N SER A 466 19.11 4.11 -3.33
CA SER A 466 18.04 3.10 -3.22
C SER A 466 18.34 1.88 -4.09
N PHE A 467 18.90 2.08 -5.29
CA PHE A 467 19.30 1.00 -6.18
C PHE A 467 20.41 0.14 -5.56
N PHE A 468 21.50 0.76 -5.08
CA PHE A 468 22.58 0.00 -4.46
C PHE A 468 22.14 -0.69 -3.17
N TYR A 469 21.25 -0.08 -2.41
CA TYR A 469 20.70 -0.68 -1.19
C TYR A 469 19.81 -1.90 -1.48
N ASP A 470 19.23 -2.01 -2.68
CA ASP A 470 18.30 -3.07 -3.09
C ASP A 470 18.76 -3.84 -4.36
N GLN A 471 20.05 -3.75 -4.73
CA GLN A 471 20.58 -4.37 -5.95
C GLN A 471 20.42 -5.90 -6.00
N ASN A 472 20.31 -6.57 -4.83
CA ASN A 472 20.06 -8.01 -4.74
C ASN A 472 18.73 -8.43 -5.38
N ALA A 473 17.81 -7.48 -5.60
CA ALA A 473 16.62 -7.70 -6.41
C ALA A 473 16.92 -8.27 -7.80
N LEU A 474 18.06 -7.93 -8.39
CA LEU A 474 18.45 -8.39 -9.72
C LEU A 474 19.15 -9.75 -9.71
N TRP A 475 19.45 -10.25 -8.53
CA TRP A 475 20.09 -11.56 -8.36
C TRP A 475 19.06 -12.69 -8.42
N ASN A 476 18.31 -12.73 -9.52
CA ASN A 476 17.22 -13.68 -9.73
C ASN A 476 17.15 -14.09 -11.22
N GLY A 477 17.39 -15.36 -11.48
CA GLY A 477 17.37 -15.92 -12.85
C GLY A 477 15.97 -16.06 -13.48
N ARG A 478 14.89 -15.75 -12.73
CA ARG A 478 13.49 -15.82 -13.22
C ARG A 478 12.94 -14.47 -13.70
N LEU A 479 13.70 -13.39 -13.57
CA LEU A 479 13.29 -12.10 -14.10
C LEU A 479 13.08 -12.19 -15.61
N ARG A 480 11.93 -11.69 -16.05
CA ARG A 480 11.56 -11.66 -17.46
C ARG A 480 12.02 -10.36 -18.10
N GLY A 481 12.06 -10.34 -19.43
CA GLY A 481 12.42 -9.13 -20.19
C GLY A 481 11.39 -7.98 -20.11
N ASN A 482 10.37 -8.05 -19.26
CA ASN A 482 9.37 -7.01 -19.06
C ASN A 482 9.76 -5.96 -18.02
N LEU A 483 10.75 -6.20 -17.14
CA LEU A 483 11.27 -5.22 -16.19
C LEU A 483 12.29 -4.27 -16.86
N ARG A 484 12.14 -2.97 -16.60
CA ARG A 484 13.08 -1.89 -16.98
C ARG A 484 13.41 -1.05 -15.77
N ILE A 485 14.61 -0.49 -15.74
CA ILE A 485 15.09 0.34 -14.64
C ILE A 485 15.60 1.65 -15.21
N ILE A 486 15.10 2.76 -14.67
CA ILE A 486 15.62 4.10 -14.90
C ILE A 486 16.34 4.53 -13.63
N LEU A 487 17.66 4.59 -13.69
CA LEU A 487 18.51 4.97 -12.57
C LEU A 487 18.76 6.48 -12.58
N LEU A 488 18.22 7.16 -11.56
CA LEU A 488 18.45 8.58 -11.33
C LEU A 488 19.73 8.74 -10.49
N ASN A 489 20.87 8.77 -11.17
CA ASN A 489 22.18 8.84 -10.53
C ASN A 489 22.68 10.28 -10.40
N ASN A 490 22.67 10.81 -9.17
CA ASN A 490 23.23 12.11 -8.83
C ASN A 490 24.50 12.02 -7.98
N HIS A 491 25.01 10.81 -7.70
CA HIS A 491 26.19 10.52 -6.90
C HIS A 491 26.15 11.03 -5.46
N GLU A 492 24.97 11.34 -4.91
CA GLU A 492 24.81 11.87 -3.55
C GLU A 492 23.49 11.47 -2.88
N GLY A 493 23.45 11.58 -1.55
CA GLY A 493 22.23 11.55 -0.78
C GLY A 493 21.51 12.90 -0.81
N GLY A 494 20.90 13.29 -1.95
CA GLY A 494 20.38 14.63 -2.20
C GLY A 494 19.41 15.22 -1.17
N ILE A 495 18.88 14.41 -0.24
CA ILE A 495 18.07 14.91 0.86
C ILE A 495 18.95 15.69 1.87
N PHE A 496 20.21 15.30 2.04
CA PHE A 496 21.09 15.92 3.04
C PHE A 496 21.51 17.32 2.63
N SER A 497 21.67 17.58 1.33
CA SER A 497 22.00 18.92 0.80
C SER A 497 20.85 19.93 0.91
N THR A 498 19.63 19.47 1.26
CA THR A 498 18.42 20.32 1.36
C THR A 498 17.91 20.52 2.78
N LEU A 499 18.54 19.87 3.77
CA LEU A 499 18.14 19.99 5.17
C LEU A 499 18.84 21.15 5.85
N PRO A 500 18.12 22.12 6.46
CA PRO A 500 18.75 23.22 7.19
C PRO A 500 19.63 22.69 8.33
N GLY A 501 20.85 23.21 8.42
CA GLY A 501 21.80 22.85 9.48
C GLY A 501 22.71 21.64 9.17
N LEU A 502 22.72 21.18 7.92
CA LEU A 502 23.68 20.19 7.41
C LEU A 502 24.55 20.82 6.31
N ASP A 503 25.00 22.04 6.55
CA ASP A 503 25.78 22.84 5.59
C ASP A 503 27.30 22.50 5.59
N ASP A 504 27.71 21.35 6.18
CA ASP A 504 29.11 20.90 6.27
C ASP A 504 29.45 19.79 5.27
#